data_03b6611294188b5dcb798745a5304a26
#
_entry.id   03b6611294188b5dcb798745a5304a26
#
_cell.length_a   1.000
_cell.length_b   1.000
_cell.length_c   1.000
_cell.angle_alpha   90.00
_cell.angle_beta   90.00
_cell.angle_gamma   90.00
#
_symmetry.space_group_name_H-M   'P 1'
#
loop_
_entity.id
_entity.type
_entity.pdbx_description
1 polymer ?
#
loop_
_entity_poly.entity_id
_entity_poly.type
_entity_poly.pdbx_seq_one_letter_code
_entity_poly.pdbx_strand_id
1 'polypeptide(L)'
;MPLNPILAAVLAQRTEVSAPPMHEGSPEAARTMYRAMNAGYTREAVTRVRDEDADGVPVRVYHPNPGVVLPALVYFHGGGWVIGDLETHDHICRKLANAVPCVVIAVDYRLAPEHPFPTPLDDCYTALNWVTQNATQLGIISGKIAVGGDSAGGNLSAAISLKARDENGPAICHQLLMYPVTDASFDTPSYADNAEGYLLTTDGMKWFWHHYIGDEVDPAQAYVSPLRASNLSNLPPTTVITAEFDPLRDEGESFAKLLAQAGTSVSMRRYDGMVHGFFAMADLLEAAQEVFEFSAYQLAASFKTA
;
A
#
# COMPACT_ATOMS: atom_id res chain seq x y z
N MET A 1 -12.62 -19.64 5.48
CA MET A 1 -13.08 -20.48 4.32
C MET A 1 -11.89 -21.27 3.76
N PRO A 2 -12.06 -22.25 2.83
CA PRO A 2 -10.90 -22.85 2.17
C PRO A 2 -10.19 -21.79 1.29
N LEU A 3 -8.89 -22.01 1.07
CA LEU A 3 -8.09 -21.19 0.14
C LEU A 3 -8.75 -21.21 -1.25
N ASN A 4 -8.76 -20.06 -1.91
CA ASN A 4 -9.31 -19.93 -3.28
C ASN A 4 -8.60 -20.91 -4.23
N PRO A 5 -9.34 -21.67 -5.05
CA PRO A 5 -8.74 -22.70 -5.92
C PRO A 5 -7.69 -22.18 -6.91
N ILE A 6 -7.85 -20.95 -7.42
CA ILE A 6 -6.86 -20.32 -8.32
C ILE A 6 -5.57 -20.06 -7.54
N LEU A 7 -5.68 -19.53 -6.33
CA LEU A 7 -4.50 -19.29 -5.47
C LEU A 7 -3.83 -20.60 -5.06
N ALA A 8 -4.61 -21.64 -4.75
CA ALA A 8 -4.04 -22.97 -4.47
C ALA A 8 -3.23 -23.51 -5.67
N ALA A 9 -3.72 -23.32 -6.90
CA ALA A 9 -2.98 -23.71 -8.10
C ALA A 9 -1.70 -22.88 -8.30
N VAL A 10 -1.75 -21.56 -8.07
CA VAL A 10 -0.57 -20.67 -8.15
C VAL A 10 0.49 -21.08 -7.12
N LEU A 11 0.10 -21.37 -5.88
CA LEU A 11 1.02 -21.81 -4.83
C LEU A 11 1.64 -23.18 -5.14
N ALA A 12 0.84 -24.14 -5.64
CA ALA A 12 1.33 -25.45 -6.05
C ALA A 12 2.38 -25.34 -7.17
N GLN A 13 2.12 -24.51 -8.20
CA GLN A 13 3.08 -24.29 -9.28
C GLN A 13 4.40 -23.70 -8.79
N ARG A 14 4.37 -22.77 -7.83
CA ARG A 14 5.59 -22.21 -7.22
C ARG A 14 6.41 -23.27 -6.49
N THR A 15 5.76 -24.19 -5.79
CA THR A 15 6.42 -25.29 -5.10
C THR A 15 7.09 -26.26 -6.08
N GLU A 16 6.44 -26.57 -7.21
CA GLU A 16 7.00 -27.45 -8.26
C GLU A 16 8.26 -26.87 -8.90
N VAL A 17 8.33 -25.56 -9.10
CA VAL A 17 9.50 -24.88 -9.70
C VAL A 17 10.68 -24.80 -8.73
N SER A 18 10.50 -25.14 -7.45
CA SER A 18 11.54 -25.07 -6.41
C SER A 18 12.30 -23.73 -6.37
N ALA A 19 11.62 -22.63 -6.67
CA ALA A 19 12.23 -21.31 -6.57
C ALA A 19 12.57 -21.00 -5.10
N PRO A 20 13.79 -20.57 -4.77
CA PRO A 20 14.13 -20.23 -3.40
C PRO A 20 13.24 -19.09 -2.91
N PRO A 21 12.89 -19.06 -1.62
CA PRO A 21 12.18 -17.96 -1.03
C PRO A 21 12.92 -16.63 -1.26
N MET A 22 12.17 -15.55 -1.46
CA MET A 22 12.74 -14.24 -1.78
C MET A 22 13.73 -13.76 -0.71
N HIS A 23 13.45 -14.05 0.56
CA HIS A 23 14.27 -13.67 1.71
C HIS A 23 15.59 -14.46 1.85
N GLU A 24 15.79 -15.53 1.09
CA GLU A 24 17.08 -16.25 1.01
C GLU A 24 18.03 -15.61 -0.02
N GLY A 25 17.52 -14.69 -0.85
CA GLY A 25 18.27 -13.97 -1.88
C GLY A 25 18.73 -12.58 -1.44
N SER A 26 19.48 -11.92 -2.33
CA SER A 26 19.80 -10.50 -2.15
C SER A 26 18.59 -9.59 -2.48
N PRO A 27 18.53 -8.36 -1.95
CA PRO A 27 17.52 -7.38 -2.34
C PRO A 27 17.42 -7.15 -3.85
N GLU A 28 18.55 -7.15 -4.56
CA GLU A 28 18.58 -7.00 -6.02
C GLU A 28 17.93 -8.18 -6.74
N ALA A 29 18.23 -9.41 -6.31
CA ALA A 29 17.60 -10.61 -6.84
C ALA A 29 16.10 -10.62 -6.58
N ALA A 30 15.68 -10.20 -5.38
CA ALA A 30 14.27 -10.07 -5.00
C ALA A 30 13.54 -9.03 -5.87
N ARG A 31 14.16 -7.87 -6.13
CA ARG A 31 13.61 -6.83 -7.04
C ARG A 31 13.43 -7.38 -8.46
N THR A 32 14.43 -8.10 -8.97
CA THR A 32 14.37 -8.70 -10.32
C THR A 32 13.23 -9.72 -10.41
N MET A 33 13.11 -10.62 -9.41
CA MET A 33 12.04 -11.61 -9.34
C MET A 33 10.67 -10.92 -9.27
N TYR A 34 10.52 -9.90 -8.42
CA TYR A 34 9.25 -9.20 -8.23
C TYR A 34 8.79 -8.47 -9.50
N ARG A 35 9.72 -7.84 -10.23
CA ARG A 35 9.44 -7.26 -11.56
C ARG A 35 8.95 -8.32 -12.55
N ALA A 36 9.62 -9.47 -12.61
CA ALA A 36 9.23 -10.56 -13.51
C ALA A 36 7.83 -11.10 -13.17
N MET A 37 7.49 -11.23 -11.90
CA MET A 37 6.16 -11.69 -11.45
C MET A 37 5.04 -10.73 -11.86
N ASN A 38 5.31 -9.42 -11.91
CA ASN A 38 4.31 -8.39 -12.22
C ASN A 38 4.28 -7.97 -13.69
N ALA A 39 5.20 -8.46 -14.51
CA ALA A 39 5.32 -8.03 -15.94
C ALA A 39 4.13 -8.45 -16.80
N GLY A 40 3.39 -9.49 -16.41
CA GLY A 40 2.30 -10.10 -17.22
C GLY A 40 0.91 -9.49 -16.99
N TYR A 41 0.74 -8.60 -16.02
CA TYR A 41 -0.58 -8.02 -15.74
C TYR A 41 -1.03 -7.01 -16.77
N THR A 42 -2.34 -6.99 -17.04
CA THR A 42 -2.97 -6.08 -18.00
C THR A 42 -2.86 -4.63 -17.54
N ARG A 43 -2.29 -3.79 -18.38
CA ARG A 43 -2.19 -2.34 -18.17
C ARG A 43 -3.33 -1.64 -18.88
N GLU A 44 -4.37 -1.26 -18.15
CA GLU A 44 -5.49 -0.51 -18.69
C GLU A 44 -5.02 0.82 -19.31
N ALA A 45 -5.68 1.24 -20.39
CA ALA A 45 -5.43 2.57 -20.95
C ALA A 45 -5.90 3.66 -20.01
N VAL A 46 -5.05 4.65 -19.76
CA VAL A 46 -5.37 5.88 -19.05
C VAL A 46 -5.06 7.05 -19.98
N THR A 47 -5.93 8.05 -20.05
CA THR A 47 -5.85 9.13 -21.05
C THR A 47 -4.50 9.84 -21.03
N ARG A 48 -3.92 10.09 -19.88
CA ARG A 48 -2.57 10.67 -19.74
C ARG A 48 -1.82 10.01 -18.61
N VAL A 49 -0.64 9.50 -18.95
CA VAL A 49 0.35 8.99 -17.99
C VAL A 49 1.66 9.71 -18.25
N ARG A 50 2.29 10.24 -17.22
CA ARG A 50 3.57 10.95 -17.33
C ARG A 50 4.38 10.81 -16.06
N ASP A 51 5.69 10.77 -16.20
CA ASP A 51 6.63 10.80 -15.09
C ASP A 51 7.00 12.25 -14.79
N GLU A 52 7.11 12.57 -13.49
CA GLU A 52 7.42 13.90 -12.94
C GLU A 52 8.47 13.75 -11.84
N ASP A 53 9.07 14.87 -11.46
CA ASP A 53 9.95 14.97 -10.30
C ASP A 53 9.23 15.75 -9.19
N ALA A 54 8.99 15.10 -8.07
CA ALA A 54 8.37 15.69 -6.90
C ALA A 54 9.45 16.11 -5.89
N ASP A 55 10.15 17.21 -6.16
CA ASP A 55 11.23 17.75 -5.32
C ASP A 55 12.35 16.73 -5.06
N GLY A 56 12.78 16.03 -6.10
CA GLY A 56 13.83 15.00 -6.07
C GLY A 56 13.30 13.57 -5.87
N VAL A 57 11.99 13.37 -5.74
CA VAL A 57 11.36 12.06 -5.67
C VAL A 57 10.63 11.78 -6.99
N PRO A 58 10.99 10.72 -7.75
CA PRO A 58 10.29 10.38 -8.97
C PRO A 58 8.85 9.97 -8.68
N VAL A 59 7.90 10.43 -9.52
CA VAL A 59 6.50 10.06 -9.41
C VAL A 59 5.91 9.81 -10.79
N ARG A 60 4.89 8.96 -10.88
CA ARG A 60 4.10 8.77 -12.11
C ARG A 60 2.67 9.23 -11.88
N VAL A 61 2.22 10.16 -12.73
CA VAL A 61 0.90 10.77 -12.68
C VAL A 61 -0.02 10.11 -13.71
N TYR A 62 -1.11 9.50 -13.25
CA TYR A 62 -2.15 8.89 -14.06
C TYR A 62 -3.39 9.77 -14.02
N HIS A 63 -3.71 10.42 -15.13
CA HIS A 63 -4.87 11.32 -15.22
C HIS A 63 -5.92 10.77 -16.20
N PRO A 64 -7.05 10.25 -15.71
CA PRO A 64 -8.04 9.59 -16.57
C PRO A 64 -8.79 10.59 -17.47
N ASN A 65 -8.93 11.87 -17.08
CA ASN A 65 -9.57 12.90 -17.88
C ASN A 65 -8.89 14.27 -17.72
N PRO A 66 -7.81 14.56 -18.47
CA PRO A 66 -7.03 15.80 -18.33
C PRO A 66 -7.78 17.11 -18.59
N GLY A 67 -9.02 17.04 -19.11
CA GLY A 67 -9.89 18.21 -19.30
C GLY A 67 -10.71 18.60 -18.08
N VAL A 68 -10.62 17.84 -16.99
CA VAL A 68 -11.40 18.03 -15.76
C VAL A 68 -10.48 18.04 -14.55
N VAL A 69 -10.74 18.97 -13.62
CA VAL A 69 -10.04 18.96 -12.32
C VAL A 69 -10.66 17.88 -11.44
N LEU A 70 -9.85 16.94 -10.94
CA LEU A 70 -10.28 15.74 -10.23
C LEU A 70 -9.68 15.69 -8.82
N PRO A 71 -10.26 14.94 -7.87
CA PRO A 71 -9.58 14.59 -6.62
C PRO A 71 -8.34 13.75 -6.91
N ALA A 72 -7.49 13.51 -5.91
CA ALA A 72 -6.26 12.75 -6.09
C ALA A 72 -6.09 11.63 -5.06
N LEU A 73 -5.40 10.58 -5.48
CA LEU A 73 -4.86 9.52 -4.64
C LEU A 73 -3.34 9.49 -4.81
N VAL A 74 -2.59 9.81 -3.75
CA VAL A 74 -1.15 9.57 -3.70
C VAL A 74 -0.94 8.13 -3.25
N TYR A 75 -0.34 7.31 -4.13
CA TYR A 75 -0.21 5.87 -3.96
C TYR A 75 1.23 5.47 -3.67
N PHE A 76 1.42 4.74 -2.59
CA PHE A 76 2.70 4.16 -2.18
C PHE A 76 2.66 2.66 -2.42
N HIS A 77 3.58 2.16 -3.22
CA HIS A 77 3.59 0.75 -3.59
C HIS A 77 4.02 -0.16 -2.44
N GLY A 78 3.58 -1.43 -2.50
CA GLY A 78 4.03 -2.50 -1.61
C GLY A 78 5.41 -3.03 -1.97
N GLY A 79 5.84 -4.04 -1.22
CA GLY A 79 7.14 -4.70 -1.43
C GLY A 79 8.09 -4.56 -0.24
N GLY A 80 7.57 -4.47 0.99
CA GLY A 80 8.36 -4.50 2.22
C GLY A 80 9.44 -3.42 2.29
N TRP A 81 9.23 -2.26 1.66
CA TRP A 81 10.18 -1.14 1.53
C TRP A 81 11.50 -1.48 0.82
N VAL A 82 11.67 -2.71 0.35
CA VAL A 82 12.91 -3.27 -0.24
C VAL A 82 12.76 -3.52 -1.73
N ILE A 83 11.57 -3.89 -2.16
CA ILE A 83 11.23 -4.21 -3.57
C ILE A 83 10.04 -3.37 -4.03
N GLY A 84 9.70 -3.45 -5.30
CA GLY A 84 8.64 -2.66 -5.90
C GLY A 84 9.18 -1.40 -6.58
N ASP A 85 8.40 -0.88 -7.49
CA ASP A 85 8.66 0.34 -8.27
C ASP A 85 7.41 0.76 -9.06
N LEU A 86 7.53 1.83 -9.85
CA LEU A 86 6.44 2.32 -10.71
C LEU A 86 5.96 1.26 -11.71
N GLU A 87 6.84 0.39 -12.21
CA GLU A 87 6.48 -0.63 -13.21
C GLU A 87 5.72 -1.80 -12.61
N THR A 88 6.09 -2.21 -11.39
CA THR A 88 5.44 -3.35 -10.71
C THR A 88 4.01 -3.03 -10.28
N HIS A 89 3.68 -1.74 -10.05
CA HIS A 89 2.35 -1.29 -9.62
C HIS A 89 1.61 -0.45 -10.67
N ASP A 90 2.16 -0.32 -11.89
CA ASP A 90 1.54 0.46 -12.98
C ASP A 90 0.11 -0.01 -13.29
N HIS A 91 -0.12 -1.33 -13.33
CA HIS A 91 -1.43 -1.92 -13.59
C HIS A 91 -2.46 -1.56 -12.50
N ILE A 92 -2.04 -1.55 -11.22
CA ILE A 92 -2.88 -1.17 -10.07
C ILE A 92 -3.27 0.31 -10.16
N CYS A 93 -2.28 1.19 -10.38
CA CYS A 93 -2.50 2.63 -10.45
C CYS A 93 -3.41 3.04 -11.62
N ARG A 94 -3.26 2.38 -12.79
CA ARG A 94 -4.14 2.58 -13.95
C ARG A 94 -5.58 2.18 -13.63
N LYS A 95 -5.76 1.01 -13.02
CA LYS A 95 -7.07 0.50 -12.65
C LYS A 95 -7.74 1.40 -11.59
N LEU A 96 -6.99 1.86 -10.58
CA LEU A 96 -7.49 2.82 -9.60
C LEU A 96 -7.91 4.14 -10.24
N ALA A 97 -7.10 4.70 -11.15
CA ALA A 97 -7.42 5.96 -11.83
C ALA A 97 -8.71 5.87 -12.64
N ASN A 98 -8.98 4.71 -13.25
CA ASN A 98 -10.18 4.48 -14.05
C ASN A 98 -11.42 4.16 -13.17
N ALA A 99 -11.24 3.36 -12.12
CA ALA A 99 -12.33 2.93 -11.23
C ALA A 99 -12.85 4.08 -10.35
N VAL A 100 -11.94 4.92 -9.88
CA VAL A 100 -12.27 6.17 -9.17
C VAL A 100 -11.88 7.31 -10.10
N PRO A 101 -12.80 8.19 -10.55
CA PRO A 101 -12.40 9.33 -11.38
C PRO A 101 -11.51 10.29 -10.56
N CYS A 102 -10.26 9.93 -10.35
CA CYS A 102 -9.26 10.69 -9.62
C CYS A 102 -7.90 10.63 -10.34
N VAL A 103 -7.06 11.61 -10.08
CA VAL A 103 -5.65 11.56 -10.47
C VAL A 103 -4.93 10.64 -9.50
N VAL A 104 -4.25 9.59 -10.00
CA VAL A 104 -3.40 8.74 -9.16
C VAL A 104 -1.95 9.19 -9.35
N ILE A 105 -1.24 9.39 -8.25
CA ILE A 105 0.18 9.75 -8.23
C ILE A 105 0.93 8.62 -7.53
N ALA A 106 1.57 7.74 -8.30
CA ALA A 106 2.43 6.69 -7.77
C ALA A 106 3.80 7.27 -7.41
N VAL A 107 4.28 6.97 -6.22
CA VAL A 107 5.55 7.48 -5.70
C VAL A 107 6.62 6.39 -5.78
N ASP A 108 7.74 6.70 -6.42
CA ASP A 108 8.92 5.84 -6.52
C ASP A 108 9.90 6.18 -5.39
N TYR A 109 9.48 5.90 -4.16
CA TYR A 109 10.29 6.18 -2.98
C TYR A 109 11.55 5.31 -2.95
N ARG A 110 12.64 5.85 -2.42
CA ARG A 110 13.91 5.13 -2.29
C ARG A 110 13.79 3.93 -1.37
N LEU A 111 14.42 2.83 -1.74
CA LEU A 111 14.26 1.53 -1.10
C LEU A 111 15.39 1.20 -0.14
N ALA A 112 15.05 0.44 0.90
CA ALA A 112 16.01 -0.22 1.77
C ALA A 112 16.63 -1.44 1.04
N PRO A 113 17.82 -1.91 1.45
CA PRO A 113 18.66 -1.40 2.53
C PRO A 113 19.50 -0.18 2.17
N GLU A 114 19.56 0.25 0.91
CA GLU A 114 20.37 1.40 0.46
C GLU A 114 19.89 2.70 1.11
N HIS A 115 18.58 2.78 1.34
CA HIS A 115 17.91 3.91 1.96
C HIS A 115 16.90 3.41 3.01
N PRO A 116 17.39 3.07 4.22
CA PRO A 116 16.51 2.56 5.29
C PRO A 116 15.62 3.68 5.86
N PHE A 117 14.77 3.32 6.84
CA PHE A 117 13.99 4.29 7.60
C PHE A 117 14.90 5.41 8.17
N PRO A 118 14.52 6.69 8.08
CA PRO A 118 13.19 7.16 7.65
C PRO A 118 13.08 7.53 6.16
N THR A 119 14.09 7.25 5.31
CA THR A 119 14.15 7.75 3.94
C THR A 119 12.89 7.45 3.10
N PRO A 120 12.34 6.20 3.06
CA PRO A 120 11.10 5.93 2.30
C PRO A 120 9.91 6.75 2.79
N LEU A 121 9.81 6.97 4.10
CA LEU A 121 8.75 7.80 4.69
C LEU A 121 8.90 9.27 4.30
N ASP A 122 10.14 9.80 4.35
CA ASP A 122 10.42 11.20 4.02
C ASP A 122 10.19 11.48 2.52
N ASP A 123 10.54 10.54 1.64
CA ASP A 123 10.24 10.63 0.22
C ASP A 123 8.72 10.67 -0.04
N CYS A 124 7.96 9.78 0.59
CA CYS A 124 6.51 9.77 0.48
C CYS A 124 5.87 11.07 1.00
N TYR A 125 6.39 11.61 2.10
CA TYR A 125 5.90 12.89 2.65
C TYR A 125 6.28 14.08 1.76
N THR A 126 7.47 14.07 1.17
CA THR A 126 7.92 15.06 0.18
C THR A 126 6.99 15.04 -1.04
N ALA A 127 6.69 13.86 -1.58
CA ALA A 127 5.78 13.72 -2.70
C ALA A 127 4.36 14.22 -2.37
N LEU A 128 3.81 13.92 -1.18
CA LEU A 128 2.51 14.43 -0.74
C LEU A 128 2.50 15.97 -0.65
N ASN A 129 3.55 16.57 -0.09
CA ASN A 129 3.69 18.03 -0.03
C ASN A 129 3.74 18.64 -1.43
N TRP A 130 4.54 18.06 -2.32
CA TRP A 130 4.64 18.51 -3.70
C TRP A 130 3.31 18.42 -4.44
N VAL A 131 2.57 17.31 -4.32
CA VAL A 131 1.21 17.16 -4.91
C VAL A 131 0.27 18.25 -4.41
N THR A 132 0.31 18.56 -3.12
CA THR A 132 -0.53 19.59 -2.51
C THR A 132 -0.21 20.98 -3.05
N GLN A 133 1.06 21.31 -3.18
CA GLN A 133 1.54 22.60 -3.68
C GLN A 133 1.30 22.77 -5.18
N ASN A 134 1.35 21.69 -5.94
CA ASN A 134 1.20 21.68 -7.40
C ASN A 134 -0.20 21.22 -7.87
N ALA A 135 -1.19 21.17 -6.98
CA ALA A 135 -2.53 20.66 -7.27
C ALA A 135 -3.15 21.26 -8.54
N THR A 136 -3.05 22.58 -8.74
CA THR A 136 -3.56 23.28 -9.93
C THR A 136 -2.89 22.80 -11.22
N GLN A 137 -1.57 22.65 -11.23
CA GLN A 137 -0.82 22.21 -12.42
C GLN A 137 -1.09 20.73 -12.75
N LEU A 138 -1.35 19.93 -11.72
CA LEU A 138 -1.69 18.53 -11.85
C LEU A 138 -3.15 18.29 -12.25
N GLY A 139 -4.00 19.32 -12.24
CA GLY A 139 -5.44 19.21 -12.47
C GLY A 139 -6.17 18.57 -11.28
N ILE A 140 -5.70 18.84 -10.06
CA ILE A 140 -6.22 18.27 -8.81
C ILE A 140 -7.06 19.31 -8.06
N ILE A 141 -8.17 18.86 -7.46
CA ILE A 141 -8.97 19.66 -6.54
C ILE A 141 -8.21 19.81 -5.23
N SER A 142 -7.79 21.03 -4.89
CA SER A 142 -7.13 21.32 -3.64
C SER A 142 -7.98 20.88 -2.43
N GLY A 143 -7.36 20.20 -1.48
CA GLY A 143 -8.02 19.65 -0.29
C GLY A 143 -8.71 18.29 -0.48
N LYS A 144 -8.82 17.78 -1.74
CA LYS A 144 -9.36 16.45 -2.01
C LYS A 144 -8.25 15.45 -2.38
N ILE A 145 -7.31 15.29 -1.48
CA ILE A 145 -6.15 14.42 -1.63
C ILE A 145 -6.26 13.29 -0.62
N ALA A 146 -6.30 12.06 -1.12
CA ALA A 146 -6.22 10.84 -0.34
C ALA A 146 -4.79 10.27 -0.44
N VAL A 147 -4.40 9.46 0.53
CA VAL A 147 -3.22 8.59 0.47
C VAL A 147 -3.66 7.13 0.46
N GLY A 148 -2.86 6.25 -0.12
CA GLY A 148 -3.17 4.84 -0.10
C GLY A 148 -2.00 3.99 -0.58
N GLY A 149 -2.07 2.71 -0.29
CA GLY A 149 -1.06 1.75 -0.71
C GLY A 149 -1.35 0.35 -0.19
N ASP A 150 -0.57 -0.58 -0.66
CA ASP A 150 -0.65 -1.99 -0.31
C ASP A 150 0.55 -2.42 0.53
N SER A 151 0.35 -3.29 1.53
CA SER A 151 1.43 -3.87 2.33
C SER A 151 2.30 -2.78 3.01
N ALA A 152 3.59 -2.71 2.70
CA ALA A 152 4.48 -1.62 3.13
C ALA A 152 4.00 -0.23 2.68
N GLY A 153 3.35 -0.12 1.51
CA GLY A 153 2.71 1.12 1.07
C GLY A 153 1.50 1.50 1.93
N GLY A 154 0.78 0.51 2.44
CA GLY A 154 -0.26 0.71 3.46
C GLY A 154 0.33 1.22 4.78
N ASN A 155 1.48 0.71 5.20
CA ASN A 155 2.24 1.22 6.34
C ASN A 155 2.63 2.69 6.13
N LEU A 156 3.27 3.00 5.00
CA LEU A 156 3.66 4.37 4.65
C LEU A 156 2.45 5.31 4.63
N SER A 157 1.29 4.87 4.11
CA SER A 157 0.05 5.66 4.12
C SER A 157 -0.44 5.98 5.52
N ALA A 158 -0.40 5.01 6.43
CA ALA A 158 -0.78 5.20 7.83
C ALA A 158 0.22 6.12 8.57
N ALA A 159 1.53 5.89 8.37
CA ALA A 159 2.59 6.71 8.96
C ALA A 159 2.55 8.17 8.46
N ILE A 160 2.30 8.37 7.15
CA ILE A 160 2.13 9.70 6.53
C ILE A 160 0.90 10.42 7.10
N SER A 161 -0.20 9.70 7.31
CA SER A 161 -1.40 10.29 7.93
C SER A 161 -1.16 10.74 9.37
N LEU A 162 -0.40 9.96 10.15
CA LEU A 162 0.07 10.36 11.48
C LEU A 162 0.98 11.58 11.41
N LYS A 163 2.01 11.55 10.56
CA LYS A 163 3.00 12.63 10.39
C LYS A 163 2.33 13.94 9.94
N ALA A 164 1.44 13.88 8.95
CA ALA A 164 0.72 15.05 8.45
C ALA A 164 -0.14 15.69 9.55
N ARG A 165 -0.84 14.89 10.38
CA ARG A 165 -1.58 15.39 11.54
C ARG A 165 -0.66 16.03 12.58
N ASP A 166 0.43 15.36 12.94
CA ASP A 166 1.32 15.76 14.02
C ASP A 166 2.09 17.05 13.69
N GLU A 167 2.42 17.22 12.41
CA GLU A 167 3.15 18.40 11.92
C GLU A 167 2.22 19.52 11.40
N ASN A 168 0.89 19.37 11.48
CA ASN A 168 -0.07 20.28 10.84
C ASN A 168 0.24 20.48 9.35
N GLY A 169 0.61 19.40 8.68
CA GLY A 169 0.97 19.33 7.26
C GLY A 169 -0.24 19.26 6.33
N PRO A 170 -0.09 18.67 5.13
CA PRO A 170 -1.17 18.57 4.17
C PRO A 170 -2.40 17.86 4.70
N ALA A 171 -3.59 18.43 4.43
CA ALA A 171 -4.84 17.78 4.76
C ALA A 171 -5.06 16.55 3.89
N ILE A 172 -5.31 15.40 4.52
CA ILE A 172 -5.60 14.12 3.88
C ILE A 172 -7.09 13.82 4.09
N CYS A 173 -7.85 13.62 3.01
CA CYS A 173 -9.29 13.38 3.12
C CYS A 173 -9.67 11.90 3.24
N HIS A 174 -8.75 10.98 2.97
CA HIS A 174 -8.94 9.52 3.12
C HIS A 174 -7.60 8.79 3.16
N GLN A 175 -7.53 7.68 3.90
CA GLN A 175 -6.44 6.71 3.77
C GLN A 175 -6.98 5.33 3.36
N LEU A 176 -6.40 4.77 2.28
CA LEU A 176 -6.77 3.48 1.71
C LEU A 176 -5.66 2.47 1.98
N LEU A 177 -5.88 1.56 2.92
CA LEU A 177 -4.89 0.64 3.46
C LEU A 177 -5.20 -0.80 3.02
N MET A 178 -4.44 -1.32 2.07
CA MET A 178 -4.61 -2.68 1.58
C MET A 178 -3.64 -3.60 2.29
N TYR A 179 -4.15 -4.55 3.06
CA TYR A 179 -3.41 -5.49 3.92
C TYR A 179 -2.15 -4.82 4.53
N PRO A 180 -2.33 -3.70 5.26
CA PRO A 180 -1.22 -2.87 5.68
C PRO A 180 -0.32 -3.58 6.71
N VAL A 181 0.98 -3.34 6.62
CA VAL A 181 1.90 -3.57 7.74
C VAL A 181 1.66 -2.50 8.79
N THR A 182 1.40 -2.87 10.03
CA THR A 182 1.08 -1.89 11.08
C THR A 182 1.89 -2.04 12.36
N ASP A 183 2.59 -3.17 12.51
CA ASP A 183 3.42 -3.45 13.68
C ASP A 183 4.67 -4.27 13.29
N ALA A 184 5.78 -4.04 13.96
CA ALA A 184 7.01 -4.82 13.82
C ALA A 184 7.07 -6.03 14.79
N SER A 185 5.97 -6.38 15.42
CA SER A 185 5.82 -7.60 16.21
C SER A 185 5.38 -8.76 15.32
N PHE A 186 5.81 -9.97 15.66
CA PHE A 186 5.48 -11.19 14.91
C PHE A 186 4.72 -12.20 15.79
N ASP A 187 3.99 -11.70 16.80
CA ASP A 187 3.39 -12.52 17.86
C ASP A 187 1.85 -12.66 17.75
N THR A 188 1.25 -12.19 16.66
CA THR A 188 -0.18 -12.37 16.42
C THR A 188 -0.50 -13.80 15.98
N PRO A 189 -1.74 -14.29 16.22
CA PRO A 189 -2.17 -15.59 15.71
C PRO A 189 -1.99 -15.73 14.20
N SER A 190 -2.24 -14.68 13.40
CA SER A 190 -2.08 -14.75 11.95
C SER A 190 -0.63 -14.97 11.50
N TYR A 191 0.36 -14.48 12.25
CA TYR A 191 1.77 -14.79 11.99
C TYR A 191 2.12 -16.27 12.25
N ALA A 192 1.47 -16.90 13.24
CA ALA A 192 1.64 -18.32 13.50
C ALA A 192 0.88 -19.19 12.49
N ASP A 193 -0.40 -18.86 12.23
CA ASP A 193 -1.28 -19.62 11.34
C ASP A 193 -0.84 -19.59 9.88
N ASN A 194 -0.26 -18.46 9.43
CA ASN A 194 0.13 -18.20 8.04
C ASN A 194 1.66 -18.04 7.91
N ALA A 195 2.44 -18.66 8.80
CA ALA A 195 3.90 -18.52 8.82
C ALA A 195 4.56 -18.93 7.51
N GLU A 196 4.04 -20.00 6.89
CA GLU A 196 4.56 -20.64 5.68
C GLU A 196 3.40 -21.09 4.77
N GLY A 197 3.73 -21.46 3.53
CA GLY A 197 2.76 -22.05 2.59
C GLY A 197 1.96 -21.04 1.76
N TYR A 198 2.12 -19.76 2.01
CA TYR A 198 1.48 -18.66 1.28
C TYR A 198 2.51 -17.76 0.61
N LEU A 199 2.06 -16.69 -0.09
CA LEU A 199 2.96 -15.81 -0.85
C LEU A 199 3.89 -15.01 0.06
N LEU A 200 3.36 -14.47 1.16
CA LEU A 200 4.11 -13.82 2.21
C LEU A 200 4.30 -14.79 3.37
N THR A 201 5.51 -14.84 3.92
CA THR A 201 5.87 -15.69 5.05
C THR A 201 6.34 -14.85 6.24
N THR A 202 6.31 -15.42 7.43
CA THR A 202 6.85 -14.76 8.62
C THR A 202 8.34 -14.43 8.48
N ASP A 203 9.13 -15.34 7.93
CA ASP A 203 10.57 -15.10 7.73
C ASP A 203 10.83 -14.08 6.62
N GLY A 204 9.96 -14.03 5.59
CA GLY A 204 9.96 -12.94 4.61
C GLY A 204 9.72 -11.58 5.27
N MET A 205 8.75 -11.49 6.19
CA MET A 205 8.49 -10.23 6.93
C MET A 205 9.67 -9.83 7.82
N LYS A 206 10.29 -10.76 8.54
CA LYS A 206 11.49 -10.47 9.35
C LYS A 206 12.63 -9.94 8.49
N TRP A 207 12.85 -10.53 7.30
CA TRP A 207 13.85 -10.08 6.35
C TRP A 207 13.57 -8.65 5.85
N PHE A 208 12.33 -8.32 5.50
CA PHE A 208 11.95 -6.96 5.11
C PHE A 208 12.19 -5.95 6.23
N TRP A 209 11.76 -6.27 7.43
CA TRP A 209 11.95 -5.40 8.59
C TRP A 209 13.44 -5.19 8.92
N HIS A 210 14.25 -6.25 8.86
CA HIS A 210 15.70 -6.13 9.08
C HIS A 210 16.34 -5.13 8.11
N HIS A 211 15.96 -5.16 6.84
CA HIS A 211 16.48 -4.20 5.86
C HIS A 211 15.93 -2.79 6.04
N TYR A 212 14.67 -2.64 6.48
CA TYR A 212 14.01 -1.36 6.58
C TYR A 212 14.45 -0.54 7.78
N ILE A 213 14.52 -1.14 8.97
CA ILE A 213 14.84 -0.43 10.22
C ILE A 213 16.21 -0.78 10.80
N GLY A 214 16.81 -1.92 10.39
CA GLY A 214 18.05 -2.40 11.00
C GLY A 214 17.90 -2.64 12.51
N ASP A 215 19.02 -2.55 13.24
CA ASP A 215 19.07 -2.83 14.67
C ASP A 215 19.02 -1.56 15.54
N GLU A 216 19.13 -0.36 14.95
CA GLU A 216 19.26 0.90 15.69
C GLU A 216 17.93 1.66 15.87
N VAL A 217 16.93 1.35 15.04
CA VAL A 217 15.65 2.02 15.05
C VAL A 217 14.70 1.30 16.02
N ASP A 218 14.07 2.04 16.93
CA ASP A 218 13.03 1.48 17.80
C ASP A 218 11.83 1.01 16.95
N PRO A 219 11.57 -0.31 16.90
CA PRO A 219 10.46 -0.85 16.11
C PRO A 219 9.09 -0.40 16.61
N ALA A 220 8.98 0.08 17.86
CA ALA A 220 7.70 0.50 18.44
C ALA A 220 7.36 1.97 18.19
N GLN A 221 8.24 2.76 17.53
CA GLN A 221 7.90 4.14 17.23
C GLN A 221 6.74 4.25 16.23
N ALA A 222 5.89 5.28 16.40
CA ALA A 222 4.61 5.42 15.70
C ALA A 222 4.70 5.46 14.17
N TYR A 223 5.78 6.01 13.60
CA TYR A 223 5.96 6.09 12.15
C TYR A 223 6.59 4.82 11.54
N VAL A 224 7.05 3.90 12.36
CA VAL A 224 7.47 2.54 11.98
C VAL A 224 6.30 1.59 12.14
N SER A 225 5.72 1.56 13.34
CA SER A 225 4.58 0.72 13.72
C SER A 225 3.37 1.58 14.09
N PRO A 226 2.54 1.97 13.10
CA PRO A 226 1.37 2.83 13.34
C PRO A 226 0.39 2.28 14.40
N LEU A 227 0.33 0.96 14.56
CA LEU A 227 -0.45 0.29 15.61
C LEU A 227 -0.02 0.69 17.02
N ARG A 228 1.25 1.08 17.21
CA ARG A 228 1.85 1.50 18.50
C ARG A 228 1.70 3.00 18.78
N ALA A 229 1.09 3.76 17.88
CA ALA A 229 0.89 5.19 18.10
C ALA A 229 0.05 5.45 19.35
N SER A 230 0.56 6.30 20.25
CA SER A 230 -0.13 6.65 21.49
C SER A 230 -1.40 7.48 21.31
N ASN A 231 -1.55 8.10 20.13
CA ASN A 231 -2.72 8.90 19.76
C ASN A 231 -3.11 8.61 18.30
N LEU A 232 -4.30 8.07 18.09
CA LEU A 232 -4.90 7.80 16.79
C LEU A 232 -6.10 8.71 16.49
N SER A 233 -6.32 9.76 17.28
CA SER A 233 -7.42 10.71 17.05
C SER A 233 -7.12 11.64 15.87
N ASN A 234 -8.16 12.21 15.28
CA ASN A 234 -8.07 13.20 14.18
C ASN A 234 -7.35 12.69 12.93
N LEU A 235 -7.41 11.39 12.68
CA LEU A 235 -6.94 10.80 11.44
C LEU A 235 -8.06 10.79 10.38
N PRO A 236 -7.72 10.77 9.09
CA PRO A 236 -8.71 10.80 8.02
C PRO A 236 -9.59 9.54 8.02
N PRO A 237 -10.81 9.61 7.44
CA PRO A 237 -11.60 8.42 7.14
C PRO A 237 -10.74 7.33 6.51
N THR A 238 -10.91 6.09 6.95
CA THR A 238 -9.99 4.98 6.63
C THR A 238 -10.72 3.80 6.04
N THR A 239 -10.18 3.25 4.96
CA THR A 239 -10.55 1.93 4.46
C THR A 239 -9.41 0.96 4.73
N VAL A 240 -9.71 -0.17 5.39
CA VAL A 240 -8.77 -1.26 5.64
C VAL A 240 -9.25 -2.53 4.96
N ILE A 241 -8.40 -3.12 4.15
CA ILE A 241 -8.66 -4.38 3.46
C ILE A 241 -7.65 -5.40 3.96
N THR A 242 -8.10 -6.60 4.32
CA THR A 242 -7.25 -7.70 4.78
C THR A 242 -7.54 -8.98 4.01
N ALA A 243 -6.60 -9.92 4.02
CA ALA A 243 -6.76 -11.26 3.46
C ALA A 243 -6.80 -12.30 4.59
N GLU A 244 -7.54 -13.41 4.39
CA GLU A 244 -7.66 -14.45 5.42
C GLU A 244 -6.33 -15.16 5.68
N PHE A 245 -5.62 -15.53 4.61
CA PHE A 245 -4.35 -16.25 4.64
C PHE A 245 -3.17 -15.29 4.50
N ASP A 246 -3.03 -14.41 5.50
CA ASP A 246 -2.01 -13.34 5.51
C ASP A 246 -1.42 -13.20 6.92
N PRO A 247 -0.10 -13.26 7.11
CA PRO A 247 0.52 -12.96 8.39
C PRO A 247 0.09 -11.61 8.98
N LEU A 248 -0.15 -10.59 8.12
CA LEU A 248 -0.50 -9.22 8.51
C LEU A 248 -1.99 -9.02 8.87
N ARG A 249 -2.82 -10.06 8.73
CA ARG A 249 -4.27 -9.97 8.95
C ARG A 249 -4.62 -9.35 10.29
N ASP A 250 -4.11 -9.92 11.37
CA ASP A 250 -4.55 -9.56 12.73
C ASP A 250 -4.05 -8.18 13.16
N GLU A 251 -2.84 -7.77 12.74
CA GLU A 251 -2.32 -6.44 13.03
C GLU A 251 -3.09 -5.36 12.26
N GLY A 252 -3.41 -5.59 10.96
CA GLY A 252 -4.21 -4.67 10.15
C GLY A 252 -5.63 -4.49 10.69
N GLU A 253 -6.27 -5.57 11.13
CA GLU A 253 -7.61 -5.51 11.74
C GLU A 253 -7.58 -4.87 13.14
N SER A 254 -6.53 -5.09 13.90
CA SER A 254 -6.31 -4.43 15.20
C SER A 254 -6.15 -2.92 15.02
N PHE A 255 -5.38 -2.50 14.01
CA PHE A 255 -5.23 -1.08 13.68
C PHE A 255 -6.56 -0.43 13.29
N ALA A 256 -7.35 -1.08 12.42
CA ALA A 256 -8.69 -0.62 12.05
C ALA A 256 -9.59 -0.44 13.28
N LYS A 257 -9.55 -1.39 14.22
CA LYS A 257 -10.33 -1.33 15.46
C LYS A 257 -9.89 -0.17 16.36
N LEU A 258 -8.59 0.06 16.53
CA LEU A 258 -8.09 1.17 17.33
C LEU A 258 -8.40 2.52 16.70
N LEU A 259 -8.31 2.66 15.39
CA LEU A 259 -8.74 3.86 14.66
C LEU A 259 -10.22 4.18 14.93
N ALA A 260 -11.10 3.17 14.83
CA ALA A 260 -12.53 3.35 15.12
C ALA A 260 -12.77 3.75 16.59
N GLN A 261 -12.06 3.15 17.54
CA GLN A 261 -12.12 3.52 18.97
C GLN A 261 -11.64 4.95 19.21
N ALA A 262 -10.70 5.45 18.41
CA ALA A 262 -10.21 6.83 18.47
C ALA A 262 -11.13 7.84 17.76
N GLY A 263 -12.27 7.39 17.20
CA GLY A 263 -13.27 8.25 16.57
C GLY A 263 -13.11 8.42 15.07
N THR A 264 -12.17 7.71 14.43
CA THR A 264 -12.02 7.71 12.98
C THR A 264 -13.16 6.91 12.32
N SER A 265 -13.72 7.43 11.21
CA SER A 265 -14.65 6.66 10.38
C SER A 265 -13.90 5.55 9.65
N VAL A 266 -14.15 4.30 9.98
CA VAL A 266 -13.44 3.14 9.42
C VAL A 266 -14.41 2.23 8.67
N SER A 267 -14.01 1.88 7.43
CA SER A 267 -14.62 0.81 6.65
C SER A 267 -13.61 -0.33 6.52
N MET A 268 -13.89 -1.49 7.11
CA MET A 268 -12.99 -2.64 7.07
C MET A 268 -13.65 -3.81 6.34
N ARG A 269 -12.89 -4.52 5.50
CA ARG A 269 -13.32 -5.75 4.85
C ARG A 269 -12.20 -6.78 4.79
N ARG A 270 -12.43 -7.97 5.36
CA ARG A 270 -11.61 -9.15 5.15
C ARG A 270 -12.11 -9.89 3.91
N TYR A 271 -11.17 -10.34 3.09
CA TYR A 271 -11.44 -11.20 1.95
C TYR A 271 -11.04 -12.64 2.29
N ASP A 272 -12.06 -13.46 2.52
CA ASP A 272 -11.90 -14.86 2.87
C ASP A 272 -11.37 -15.66 1.68
N GLY A 273 -10.53 -16.67 1.94
CA GLY A 273 -9.89 -17.46 0.89
C GLY A 273 -8.75 -16.78 0.15
N MET A 274 -8.43 -15.52 0.48
CA MET A 274 -7.38 -14.74 -0.18
C MET A 274 -6.06 -14.78 0.61
N VAL A 275 -4.96 -14.58 -0.12
CA VAL A 275 -3.59 -14.46 0.41
C VAL A 275 -3.11 -13.01 0.34
N HIS A 276 -2.01 -12.68 1.04
CA HIS A 276 -1.33 -11.41 0.88
C HIS A 276 -0.99 -11.12 -0.59
N GLY A 277 -1.17 -9.88 -1.03
CA GLY A 277 -0.88 -9.47 -2.41
C GLY A 277 -1.98 -9.78 -3.44
N PHE A 278 -3.12 -10.36 -3.04
CA PHE A 278 -4.19 -10.73 -3.97
C PHE A 278 -4.77 -9.55 -4.76
N PHE A 279 -4.68 -8.34 -4.24
CA PHE A 279 -5.15 -7.11 -4.88
C PHE A 279 -4.53 -6.89 -6.27
N ALA A 280 -3.24 -7.23 -6.44
CA ALA A 280 -2.58 -7.14 -7.73
C ALA A 280 -3.13 -8.13 -8.79
N MET A 281 -3.89 -9.15 -8.37
CA MET A 281 -4.30 -10.26 -9.22
C MET A 281 -5.71 -10.08 -9.82
N ALA A 282 -6.10 -8.84 -10.14
CA ALA A 282 -7.44 -8.53 -10.66
C ALA A 282 -7.75 -9.19 -12.02
N ASP A 283 -6.73 -9.59 -12.78
CA ASP A 283 -6.91 -10.35 -14.02
C ASP A 283 -7.30 -11.81 -13.77
N LEU A 284 -7.10 -12.31 -12.53
CA LEU A 284 -7.29 -13.72 -12.17
C LEU A 284 -8.40 -13.92 -11.13
N LEU A 285 -8.62 -12.95 -10.26
CA LEU A 285 -9.46 -13.09 -9.07
C LEU A 285 -10.60 -12.08 -9.06
N GLU A 286 -11.83 -12.58 -8.97
CA GLU A 286 -13.02 -11.75 -8.80
C GLU A 286 -12.95 -10.93 -7.50
N ALA A 287 -12.46 -11.54 -6.41
CA ALA A 287 -12.24 -10.85 -5.14
C ALA A 287 -11.32 -9.63 -5.28
N ALA A 288 -10.30 -9.68 -6.12
CA ALA A 288 -9.44 -8.54 -6.39
C ALA A 288 -10.18 -7.43 -7.15
N GLN A 289 -11.07 -7.78 -8.10
CA GLN A 289 -11.92 -6.79 -8.77
C GLN A 289 -12.88 -6.11 -7.78
N GLU A 290 -13.49 -6.87 -6.88
CA GLU A 290 -14.34 -6.33 -5.81
C GLU A 290 -13.58 -5.35 -4.89
N VAL A 291 -12.26 -5.56 -4.67
CA VAL A 291 -11.44 -4.60 -3.90
C VAL A 291 -11.37 -3.25 -4.61
N PHE A 292 -11.18 -3.24 -5.95
CA PHE A 292 -11.17 -1.98 -6.70
C PHE A 292 -12.52 -1.26 -6.63
N GLU A 293 -13.63 -1.99 -6.75
CA GLU A 293 -14.99 -1.43 -6.64
C GLU A 293 -15.26 -0.87 -5.25
N PHE A 294 -14.91 -1.63 -4.21
CA PHE A 294 -15.07 -1.19 -2.82
C PHE A 294 -14.20 0.03 -2.51
N SER A 295 -12.94 0.03 -2.95
CA SER A 295 -12.02 1.16 -2.80
C SER A 295 -12.55 2.41 -3.52
N ALA A 296 -13.06 2.23 -4.75
CA ALA A 296 -13.65 3.31 -5.54
C ALA A 296 -14.86 3.92 -4.82
N TYR A 297 -15.73 3.11 -4.26
CA TYR A 297 -16.90 3.57 -3.50
C TYR A 297 -16.48 4.39 -2.28
N GLN A 298 -15.52 3.92 -1.49
CA GLN A 298 -15.06 4.59 -0.27
C GLN A 298 -14.34 5.91 -0.57
N LEU A 299 -13.43 5.91 -1.55
CA LEU A 299 -12.74 7.13 -1.98
C LEU A 299 -13.72 8.16 -2.53
N ALA A 300 -14.67 7.75 -3.38
CA ALA A 300 -15.68 8.65 -3.94
C ALA A 300 -16.57 9.27 -2.85
N ALA A 301 -16.89 8.53 -1.79
CA ALA A 301 -17.63 9.07 -0.64
C ALA A 301 -16.84 10.16 0.07
N SER A 302 -15.56 9.93 0.37
CA SER A 302 -14.67 10.91 1.02
C SER A 302 -14.42 12.14 0.15
N PHE A 303 -14.26 11.96 -1.17
CA PHE A 303 -14.09 13.07 -2.11
C PHE A 303 -15.32 13.98 -2.23
N LYS A 304 -16.50 13.53 -1.84
CA LYS A 304 -17.72 14.35 -1.83
C LYS A 304 -17.83 15.22 -0.58
N THR A 305 -17.29 14.77 0.54
CA THR A 305 -17.43 15.40 1.86
C THR A 305 -16.24 16.30 2.23
N ALA A 306 -15.09 16.15 1.59
CA ALA A 306 -13.89 16.95 1.78
C ALA A 306 -13.98 18.36 1.17
#